data_8f04c14251b1ee5767b62e31c1ae1826
#
_entry.id   8f04c14251b1ee5767b62e31c1ae1826
#
_cell.length_a   1.000
_cell.length_b   1.000
_cell.length_c   1.000
_cell.angle_alpha   90.00
_cell.angle_beta   90.00
_cell.angle_gamma   90.00
#
_symmetry.space_group_name_H-M   'P 1'
#
loop_
_entity.id
_entity.type
_entity.pdbx_description
1 polymer ?
#
loop_
_entity_poly.entity_id
_entity_poly.type
_entity_poly.pdbx_seq_one_letter_code
_entity_poly.pdbx_strand_id
1 'polypeptide(L)'
;ELTVPSIEQYYYDVKRKDKTEVLTRLLDYYNPKLSLVFCNTKKMVDELSEELKSRGYMAEGLHGDMKQAQRDRVMKAFRSGRVEILIATDVAARGIDVDDVEAVFNYDIPQDDEYYVHRIGRTGRAGRTGRAFTFVKGKEVYKLKDIMRYCKTKIYAMPVPSSDDVAQIKAEKVMQGIGEIIENEDLKEMIEIIERQVNDADYTAMDIAAAFLKQALGQVSLENDHDNGEIDWDNTGAEEGMVRLFINIGKKDRVKPGDILGAIAGESGMPGKLVGAIDMYDKYTFV
;
A
#
# COMPACT_ATOMS: atom_id res chain seq x y z
N GLU A 1 24.37 -17.76 13.94
CA GLU A 1 24.19 -16.46 13.28
C GLU A 1 22.77 -16.38 12.75
N LEU A 2 21.95 -15.52 13.39
CA LEU A 2 20.57 -15.24 12.96
C LEU A 2 20.59 -14.19 11.84
N THR A 3 21.28 -14.48 10.76
CA THR A 3 21.22 -13.66 9.57
C THR A 3 20.05 -14.15 8.71
N VAL A 4 19.08 -13.29 8.47
CA VAL A 4 18.05 -13.52 7.44
C VAL A 4 18.39 -12.59 6.26
N PRO A 5 19.35 -13.00 5.38
CA PRO A 5 20.00 -12.08 4.43
C PRO A 5 19.11 -11.61 3.29
N SER A 6 17.94 -12.21 3.08
CA SER A 6 17.09 -11.98 1.92
C SER A 6 15.73 -11.34 2.24
N ILE A 7 15.57 -10.72 3.43
CA ILE A 7 14.33 -10.08 3.83
C ILE A 7 14.51 -8.57 3.91
N GLU A 8 13.77 -7.84 3.08
CA GLU A 8 13.60 -6.41 3.20
C GLU A 8 12.65 -6.11 4.37
N GLN A 9 13.11 -5.27 5.31
CA GLN A 9 12.38 -5.04 6.55
C GLN A 9 12.02 -3.56 6.69
N TYR A 10 10.73 -3.29 6.82
CA TYR A 10 10.16 -1.96 6.88
C TYR A 10 9.25 -1.79 8.08
N TYR A 11 9.14 -0.57 8.60
CA TYR A 11 8.13 -0.26 9.60
C TYR A 11 7.36 1.01 9.25
N TYR A 12 6.13 1.07 9.76
CA TYR A 12 5.21 2.18 9.60
C TYR A 12 4.71 2.63 10.96
N ASP A 13 4.79 3.94 11.24
CA ASP A 13 4.15 4.51 12.43
C ASP A 13 2.68 4.75 12.11
N VAL A 14 1.80 3.93 12.70
CA VAL A 14 0.38 3.86 12.33
C VAL A 14 -0.49 3.97 13.59
N LYS A 15 -1.46 4.88 13.59
CA LYS A 15 -2.46 4.93 14.64
C LYS A 15 -3.30 3.64 14.63
N ARG A 16 -3.74 3.20 15.85
CA ARG A 16 -4.47 1.93 15.98
C ARG A 16 -5.70 1.84 15.07
N LYS A 17 -6.45 2.93 14.92
CA LYS A 17 -7.66 3.01 14.10
C LYS A 17 -7.38 2.88 12.59
N ASP A 18 -6.15 3.20 12.17
CA ASP A 18 -5.76 3.26 10.76
C ASP A 18 -5.00 2.00 10.31
N LYS A 19 -4.72 1.06 11.23
CA LYS A 19 -3.90 -0.14 10.93
C LYS A 19 -4.48 -0.99 9.81
N THR A 20 -5.79 -1.23 9.78
CA THR A 20 -6.44 -2.04 8.74
C THR A 20 -6.35 -1.33 7.39
N GLU A 21 -6.59 -0.03 7.36
CA GLU A 21 -6.47 0.77 6.14
C GLU A 21 -5.04 0.75 5.58
N VAL A 22 -4.05 0.93 6.45
CA VAL A 22 -2.63 0.84 6.03
C VAL A 22 -2.28 -0.57 5.54
N LEU A 23 -2.78 -1.61 6.22
CA LEU A 23 -2.59 -2.99 5.77
C LEU A 23 -3.15 -3.22 4.36
N THR A 24 -4.38 -2.78 4.10
CA THR A 24 -5.00 -2.95 2.78
C THR A 24 -4.26 -2.17 1.69
N ARG A 25 -3.81 -0.94 1.97
CA ARG A 25 -2.97 -0.17 1.04
C ARG A 25 -1.65 -0.89 0.71
N LEU A 26 -0.99 -1.47 1.70
CA LEU A 26 0.24 -2.23 1.48
C LEU A 26 0.01 -3.53 0.72
N LEU A 27 -1.09 -4.25 1.01
CA LEU A 27 -1.50 -5.43 0.26
C LEU A 27 -1.76 -5.09 -1.22
N ASP A 28 -2.47 -4.00 -1.48
CA ASP A 28 -2.77 -3.55 -2.83
C ASP A 28 -1.53 -3.03 -3.57
N TYR A 29 -0.66 -2.28 -2.86
CA TYR A 29 0.55 -1.69 -3.42
C TYR A 29 1.60 -2.75 -3.79
N TYR A 30 1.93 -3.65 -2.85
CA TYR A 30 2.94 -4.70 -3.06
C TYR A 30 2.38 -5.95 -3.72
N ASN A 31 1.08 -6.18 -3.62
CA ASN A 31 0.34 -7.30 -4.19
C ASN A 31 1.01 -8.66 -4.03
N PRO A 32 1.36 -9.07 -2.82
CA PRO A 32 1.97 -10.37 -2.59
C PRO A 32 0.96 -11.50 -2.90
N LYS A 33 1.41 -12.55 -3.60
CA LYS A 33 0.56 -13.72 -3.89
C LYS A 33 0.09 -14.41 -2.63
N LEU A 34 1.00 -14.56 -1.66
CA LEU A 34 0.70 -15.12 -0.35
C LEU A 34 1.30 -14.23 0.73
N SER A 35 0.50 -13.93 1.75
CA SER A 35 0.90 -13.11 2.89
C SER A 35 0.51 -13.75 4.20
N LEU A 36 1.34 -13.52 5.22
CA LEU A 36 1.06 -13.91 6.60
C LEU A 36 0.99 -12.67 7.48
N VAL A 37 -0.13 -12.48 8.16
CA VAL A 37 -0.38 -11.33 9.05
C VAL A 37 -0.40 -11.82 10.49
N PHE A 38 0.45 -11.26 11.34
CA PHE A 38 0.55 -11.61 12.74
C PHE A 38 -0.18 -10.63 13.64
N CYS A 39 -1.09 -11.16 14.46
CA CYS A 39 -1.78 -10.46 15.53
C CYS A 39 -1.43 -11.07 16.88
N ASN A 40 -1.39 -10.24 17.94
CA ASN A 40 -1.05 -10.70 19.28
C ASN A 40 -2.20 -11.45 19.99
N THR A 41 -3.45 -11.29 19.55
CA THR A 41 -4.62 -11.90 20.20
C THR A 41 -5.52 -12.62 19.19
N LYS A 42 -6.19 -13.69 19.66
CA LYS A 42 -7.19 -14.45 18.90
C LYS A 42 -8.35 -13.55 18.43
N LYS A 43 -8.82 -12.69 19.32
CA LYS A 43 -9.89 -11.73 19.02
C LYS A 43 -9.52 -10.82 17.83
N MET A 44 -8.29 -10.30 17.82
CA MET A 44 -7.81 -9.48 16.70
C MET A 44 -7.70 -10.27 15.40
N VAL A 45 -7.33 -11.56 15.47
CA VAL A 45 -7.33 -12.44 14.31
C VAL A 45 -8.72 -12.55 13.69
N ASP A 46 -9.74 -12.78 14.53
CA ASP A 46 -11.14 -12.91 14.08
C ASP A 46 -11.65 -11.58 13.50
N GLU A 47 -11.49 -10.47 14.23
CA GLU A 47 -11.94 -9.14 13.81
C GLU A 47 -11.29 -8.73 12.49
N LEU A 48 -9.98 -8.89 12.37
CA LEU A 48 -9.25 -8.50 11.16
C LEU A 48 -9.60 -9.41 9.97
N SER A 49 -9.81 -10.72 10.20
CA SER A 49 -10.19 -11.63 9.11
C SER A 49 -11.57 -11.30 8.54
N GLU A 50 -12.54 -11.00 9.39
CA GLU A 50 -13.88 -10.59 8.97
C GLU A 50 -13.85 -9.23 8.25
N GLU A 51 -13.07 -8.27 8.76
CA GLU A 51 -12.93 -6.96 8.14
C GLU A 51 -12.29 -7.06 6.75
N LEU A 52 -11.21 -7.84 6.58
CA LEU A 52 -10.58 -8.03 5.26
C LEU A 52 -11.51 -8.77 4.29
N LYS A 53 -12.27 -9.79 4.74
CA LYS A 53 -13.28 -10.46 3.92
C LYS A 53 -14.37 -9.49 3.45
N SER A 54 -14.86 -8.63 4.35
CA SER A 54 -15.89 -7.64 3.99
C SER A 54 -15.41 -6.64 2.94
N ARG A 55 -14.11 -6.40 2.88
CA ARG A 55 -13.44 -5.57 1.86
C ARG A 55 -13.08 -6.34 0.58
N GLY A 56 -13.43 -7.64 0.48
CA GLY A 56 -13.22 -8.46 -0.71
C GLY A 56 -11.88 -9.19 -0.78
N TYR A 57 -11.07 -9.19 0.29
CA TYR A 57 -9.81 -9.92 0.33
C TYR A 57 -10.03 -11.41 0.62
N MET A 58 -9.24 -12.27 0.00
CA MET A 58 -9.21 -13.71 0.24
C MET A 58 -8.43 -14.02 1.53
N ALA A 59 -9.01 -13.65 2.67
CA ALA A 59 -8.38 -13.71 3.99
C ALA A 59 -9.03 -14.77 4.87
N GLU A 60 -8.24 -15.47 5.70
CA GLU A 60 -8.72 -16.41 6.74
C GLU A 60 -7.90 -16.28 8.01
N GLY A 61 -8.60 -16.40 9.15
CA GLY A 61 -7.99 -16.41 10.48
C GLY A 61 -7.53 -17.79 10.90
N LEU A 62 -6.44 -17.86 11.70
CA LEU A 62 -5.92 -19.08 12.30
C LEU A 62 -5.46 -18.83 13.74
N HIS A 63 -6.14 -19.45 14.71
CA HIS A 63 -5.79 -19.35 16.13
C HIS A 63 -6.08 -20.64 16.91
N GLY A 64 -5.63 -20.70 18.16
CA GLY A 64 -5.65 -21.93 18.96
C GLY A 64 -7.03 -22.46 19.35
N ASP A 65 -8.09 -21.66 19.31
CA ASP A 65 -9.44 -22.09 19.66
C ASP A 65 -10.17 -22.81 18.51
N MET A 66 -9.59 -22.80 17.32
CA MET A 66 -10.14 -23.49 16.17
C MET A 66 -9.97 -25.02 16.30
N LYS A 67 -10.99 -25.79 15.91
CA LYS A 67 -10.90 -27.23 15.82
C LYS A 67 -9.89 -27.64 14.75
N GLN A 68 -9.21 -28.79 14.95
CA GLN A 68 -8.16 -29.25 14.01
C GLN A 68 -8.66 -29.31 12.56
N ALA A 69 -9.88 -29.85 12.34
CA ALA A 69 -10.47 -29.92 11.00
C ALA A 69 -10.65 -28.55 10.33
N GLN A 70 -10.95 -27.50 11.11
CA GLN A 70 -11.04 -26.14 10.58
C GLN A 70 -9.65 -25.59 10.21
N ARG A 71 -8.65 -25.82 11.09
CA ARG A 71 -7.26 -25.44 10.81
C ARG A 71 -6.73 -26.10 9.53
N ASP A 72 -6.96 -27.39 9.36
CA ASP A 72 -6.52 -28.15 8.18
C ASP A 72 -7.19 -27.63 6.90
N ARG A 73 -8.48 -27.26 6.98
CA ARG A 73 -9.23 -26.66 5.87
C ARG A 73 -8.66 -25.30 5.46
N VAL A 74 -8.39 -24.41 6.44
CA VAL A 74 -7.79 -23.10 6.18
C VAL A 74 -6.40 -23.26 5.58
N MET A 75 -5.57 -24.14 6.13
CA MET A 75 -4.23 -24.41 5.64
C MET A 75 -4.22 -24.97 4.22
N LYS A 76 -5.14 -25.88 3.91
CA LYS A 76 -5.30 -26.41 2.55
C LYS A 76 -5.71 -25.32 1.56
N ALA A 77 -6.62 -24.43 1.96
CA ALA A 77 -7.04 -23.30 1.15
C ALA A 77 -5.89 -22.30 0.90
N PHE A 78 -5.09 -22.01 1.93
CA PHE A 78 -3.92 -21.14 1.82
C PHE A 78 -2.83 -21.72 0.91
N ARG A 79 -2.47 -22.99 1.08
CA ARG A 79 -1.47 -23.66 0.20
C ARG A 79 -1.91 -23.74 -1.26
N SER A 80 -3.21 -23.80 -1.52
CA SER A 80 -3.75 -23.83 -2.89
C SER A 80 -3.95 -22.43 -3.50
N GLY A 81 -3.62 -21.36 -2.78
CA GLY A 81 -3.82 -19.98 -3.24
C GLY A 81 -5.28 -19.51 -3.26
N ARG A 82 -6.23 -20.31 -2.74
CA ARG A 82 -7.63 -19.88 -2.58
C ARG A 82 -7.82 -18.88 -1.42
N VAL A 83 -6.91 -18.91 -0.48
CA VAL A 83 -6.72 -17.91 0.55
C VAL A 83 -5.35 -17.29 0.31
N GLU A 84 -5.28 -15.99 0.16
CA GLU A 84 -4.05 -15.26 -0.14
C GLU A 84 -3.44 -14.63 1.11
N ILE A 85 -4.28 -14.38 2.11
CA ILE A 85 -3.91 -13.72 3.36
C ILE A 85 -4.27 -14.60 4.54
N LEU A 86 -3.27 -15.12 5.24
CA LEU A 86 -3.46 -15.88 6.45
C LEU A 86 -3.16 -14.99 7.66
N ILE A 87 -4.14 -14.81 8.56
CA ILE A 87 -4.01 -14.00 9.76
C ILE A 87 -3.87 -14.94 10.95
N ALA A 88 -2.80 -14.83 11.73
CA ALA A 88 -2.51 -15.80 12.77
C ALA A 88 -1.93 -15.18 14.03
N THR A 89 -2.10 -15.88 15.16
CA THR A 89 -1.30 -15.65 16.37
C THR A 89 0.02 -16.42 16.29
N ASP A 90 1.04 -16.02 17.06
CA ASP A 90 2.34 -16.70 17.10
C ASP A 90 2.21 -18.20 17.45
N VAL A 91 1.35 -18.52 18.42
CA VAL A 91 1.10 -19.90 18.86
C VAL A 91 0.50 -20.74 17.74
N ALA A 92 -0.46 -20.20 17.01
CA ALA A 92 -1.10 -20.90 15.92
C ALA A 92 -0.17 -21.07 14.71
N ALA A 93 0.73 -20.12 14.49
CA ALA A 93 1.72 -20.16 13.43
C ALA A 93 2.91 -21.09 13.70
N ARG A 94 3.11 -21.53 14.97
CA ARG A 94 4.08 -22.57 15.27
C ARG A 94 3.62 -23.92 14.76
N GLY A 95 4.50 -24.63 14.06
CA GLY A 95 4.19 -25.95 13.49
C GLY A 95 3.30 -25.91 12.25
N ILE A 96 2.99 -24.73 11.71
CA ILE A 96 2.43 -24.63 10.38
C ILE A 96 3.59 -24.69 9.39
N ASP A 97 3.49 -25.65 8.46
CA ASP A 97 4.35 -25.71 7.30
C ASP A 97 3.86 -24.66 6.27
N VAL A 98 4.10 -23.39 6.62
CA VAL A 98 3.89 -22.21 5.78
C VAL A 98 5.23 -21.52 5.68
N ASP A 99 5.97 -22.00 4.74
CA ASP A 99 7.23 -21.43 4.32
C ASP A 99 7.03 -20.83 2.93
N ASP A 100 7.76 -19.75 2.65
CA ASP A 100 7.78 -19.12 1.33
C ASP A 100 6.59 -18.22 0.99
N VAL A 101 6.05 -17.49 1.99
CA VAL A 101 5.17 -16.36 1.71
C VAL A 101 5.98 -15.18 1.16
N GLU A 102 5.40 -14.38 0.28
CA GLU A 102 6.07 -13.22 -0.31
C GLU A 102 6.16 -12.04 0.68
N ALA A 103 5.20 -11.94 1.60
CA ALA A 103 5.16 -10.88 2.60
C ALA A 103 4.72 -11.37 3.98
N VAL A 104 5.34 -10.80 5.00
CA VAL A 104 4.95 -10.93 6.40
C VAL A 104 4.57 -9.56 6.95
N PHE A 105 3.40 -9.47 7.57
CA PHE A 105 2.93 -8.27 8.23
C PHE A 105 2.85 -8.50 9.73
N ASN A 106 3.63 -7.78 10.51
CA ASN A 106 3.45 -7.69 11.95
C ASN A 106 2.42 -6.58 12.21
N TYR A 107 1.13 -6.95 12.14
CA TYR A 107 0.01 -6.05 12.46
C TYR A 107 0.10 -5.53 13.89
N ASP A 108 0.51 -6.42 14.80
CA ASP A 108 0.95 -6.06 16.13
C ASP A 108 2.42 -6.41 16.30
N ILE A 109 3.18 -5.48 16.90
CA ILE A 109 4.59 -5.74 17.24
C ILE A 109 4.67 -6.97 18.17
N PRO A 110 5.55 -7.93 17.93
CA PRO A 110 5.67 -9.12 18.78
C PRO A 110 6.07 -8.76 20.21
N GLN A 111 5.64 -9.57 21.19
CA GLN A 111 5.95 -9.32 22.59
C GLN A 111 7.43 -9.60 22.91
N ASP A 112 8.01 -10.61 22.28
CA ASP A 112 9.39 -11.02 22.45
C ASP A 112 10.18 -10.89 21.15
N ASP A 113 11.47 -10.57 21.26
CA ASP A 113 12.36 -10.34 20.11
C ASP A 113 12.56 -11.61 19.26
N GLU A 114 12.55 -12.79 19.90
CA GLU A 114 12.64 -14.09 19.20
C GLU A 114 11.43 -14.31 18.28
N TYR A 115 10.23 -13.90 18.72
CA TYR A 115 9.03 -14.03 17.88
C TYR A 115 9.15 -13.21 16.60
N TYR A 116 9.81 -12.05 16.65
CA TYR A 116 10.05 -11.28 15.44
C TYR A 116 10.81 -12.09 14.38
N VAL A 117 11.91 -12.75 14.79
CA VAL A 117 12.72 -13.58 13.89
C VAL A 117 11.89 -14.76 13.35
N HIS A 118 11.12 -15.42 14.21
CA HIS A 118 10.26 -16.55 13.81
C HIS A 118 9.16 -16.13 12.84
N ARG A 119 8.58 -14.92 13.01
CA ARG A 119 7.56 -14.38 12.12
C ARG A 119 8.14 -14.06 10.75
N ILE A 120 9.20 -13.26 10.68
CA ILE A 120 9.79 -12.86 9.40
C ILE A 120 10.48 -14.03 8.69
N GLY A 121 10.95 -15.05 9.43
CA GLY A 121 11.50 -16.27 8.86
C GLY A 121 10.52 -17.13 8.05
N ARG A 122 9.26 -16.70 7.88
CA ARG A 122 8.28 -17.32 6.96
C ARG A 122 8.40 -16.81 5.54
N THR A 123 9.18 -15.77 5.31
CA THR A 123 9.48 -15.24 3.98
C THR A 123 10.98 -15.26 3.69
N GLY A 124 11.38 -14.98 2.47
CA GLY A 124 12.79 -14.88 2.08
C GLY A 124 13.52 -16.22 2.04
N ARG A 125 12.81 -17.34 1.83
CA ARG A 125 13.40 -18.69 1.75
C ARG A 125 13.71 -19.08 0.32
N ALA A 126 14.49 -20.15 0.16
CA ALA A 126 14.85 -20.76 -1.12
C ALA A 126 15.49 -19.77 -2.13
N GLY A 127 16.23 -18.77 -1.63
CA GLY A 127 16.93 -17.78 -2.48
C GLY A 127 16.02 -16.67 -3.02
N ARG A 128 14.76 -16.59 -2.59
CA ARG A 128 13.83 -15.51 -2.95
C ARG A 128 13.97 -14.34 -1.96
N THR A 129 13.72 -13.15 -2.46
CA THR A 129 13.63 -11.95 -1.60
C THR A 129 12.25 -11.88 -0.98
N GLY A 130 12.19 -11.82 0.35
CA GLY A 130 10.95 -11.62 1.10
C GLY A 130 10.81 -10.19 1.61
N ARG A 131 9.60 -9.81 2.03
CA ARG A 131 9.32 -8.52 2.66
C ARG A 131 8.65 -8.69 4.00
N ALA A 132 9.09 -7.90 4.97
CA ALA A 132 8.50 -7.86 6.30
C ALA A 132 8.11 -6.41 6.65
N PHE A 133 6.85 -6.22 7.01
CA PHE A 133 6.28 -4.94 7.36
C PHE A 133 5.83 -4.95 8.82
N THR A 134 6.21 -3.96 9.60
CA THR A 134 5.88 -3.89 11.02
C THR A 134 5.15 -2.60 11.35
N PHE A 135 3.97 -2.70 11.93
CA PHE A 135 3.22 -1.55 12.41
C PHE A 135 3.61 -1.25 13.85
N VAL A 136 3.93 0.00 14.11
CA VAL A 136 4.26 0.51 15.43
C VAL A 136 3.44 1.77 15.71
N LYS A 137 3.19 2.02 17.01
CA LYS A 137 2.50 3.23 17.45
C LYS A 137 3.24 3.83 18.65
N GLY A 138 3.67 5.08 18.52
CA GLY A 138 4.22 5.84 19.62
C GLY A 138 5.37 5.12 20.33
N LYS A 139 5.18 4.71 21.58
CA LYS A 139 6.24 4.06 22.38
C LYS A 139 6.68 2.67 21.84
N GLU A 140 5.90 2.03 20.98
CA GLU A 140 6.27 0.74 20.37
C GLU A 140 7.51 0.85 19.49
N VAL A 141 7.85 2.05 19.02
CA VAL A 141 9.11 2.33 18.31
C VAL A 141 10.35 1.98 19.16
N TYR A 142 10.28 2.15 20.48
CA TYR A 142 11.39 1.75 21.36
C TYR A 142 11.58 0.22 21.37
N LYS A 143 10.48 -0.52 21.41
CA LYS A 143 10.52 -1.98 21.31
C LYS A 143 11.07 -2.44 19.96
N LEU A 144 10.71 -1.77 18.87
CA LEU A 144 11.27 -2.04 17.56
C LEU A 144 12.81 -1.81 17.54
N LYS A 145 13.31 -0.79 18.25
CA LYS A 145 14.75 -0.56 18.39
C LYS A 145 15.45 -1.66 19.18
N ASP A 146 14.77 -2.25 20.17
CA ASP A 146 15.30 -3.40 20.92
C ASP A 146 15.38 -4.63 20.01
N ILE A 147 14.35 -4.90 19.21
CA ILE A 147 14.35 -5.96 18.19
C ILE A 147 15.50 -5.76 17.19
N MET A 148 15.70 -4.53 16.68
CA MET A 148 16.81 -4.23 15.76
C MET A 148 18.18 -4.53 16.39
N ARG A 149 18.35 -4.21 17.68
CA ARG A 149 19.58 -4.52 18.41
C ARG A 149 19.76 -6.03 18.60
N TYR A 150 18.71 -6.73 18.99
CA TYR A 150 18.73 -8.19 19.17
C TYR A 150 19.05 -8.93 17.87
N CYS A 151 18.36 -8.58 16.79
CA CYS A 151 18.53 -9.22 15.47
C CYS A 151 19.77 -8.74 14.72
N LYS A 152 20.46 -7.71 15.20
CA LYS A 152 21.59 -7.03 14.52
C LYS A 152 21.23 -6.64 13.07
N THR A 153 20.01 -6.17 12.86
CA THR A 153 19.46 -5.78 11.56
C THR A 153 18.94 -4.36 11.58
N LYS A 154 18.74 -3.79 10.40
CA LYS A 154 18.08 -2.50 10.23
C LYS A 154 16.67 -2.71 9.69
N ILE A 155 15.69 -2.03 10.30
CA ILE A 155 14.32 -1.95 9.84
C ILE A 155 14.08 -0.50 9.46
N TYR A 156 13.71 -0.25 8.21
CA TYR A 156 13.63 1.10 7.65
C TYR A 156 12.23 1.68 7.83
N ALA A 157 12.17 2.96 8.25
CA ALA A 157 10.92 3.71 8.26
C ALA A 157 10.47 3.98 6.83
N MET A 158 9.20 3.73 6.54
CA MET A 158 8.62 4.03 5.24
C MET A 158 7.35 4.88 5.41
N PRO A 159 7.09 5.80 4.49
CA PRO A 159 5.81 6.47 4.41
C PRO A 159 4.73 5.47 3.96
N VAL A 160 3.52 5.63 4.49
CA VAL A 160 2.36 4.85 4.02
C VAL A 160 2.06 5.27 2.57
N PRO A 161 1.88 4.30 1.63
CA PRO A 161 1.47 4.64 0.27
C PRO A 161 0.15 5.44 0.27
N SER A 162 0.09 6.47 -0.55
CA SER A 162 -1.14 7.23 -0.73
C SER A 162 -2.20 6.41 -1.48
N SER A 163 -3.46 6.84 -1.45
CA SER A 163 -4.52 6.24 -2.27
C SER A 163 -4.18 6.34 -3.75
N ASP A 164 -3.58 7.45 -4.17
CA ASP A 164 -3.16 7.67 -5.55
C ASP A 164 -2.04 6.71 -6.00
N ASP A 165 -1.04 6.46 -5.13
CA ASP A 165 0.01 5.47 -5.42
C ASP A 165 -0.58 4.07 -5.66
N VAL A 166 -1.55 3.68 -4.81
CA VAL A 166 -2.25 2.40 -4.94
C VAL A 166 -3.09 2.34 -6.21
N ALA A 167 -3.83 3.41 -6.51
CA ALA A 167 -4.67 3.53 -7.71
C ALA A 167 -3.81 3.43 -8.98
N GLN A 168 -2.68 4.13 -9.02
CA GLN A 168 -1.75 4.09 -10.14
C GLN A 168 -1.20 2.68 -10.38
N ILE A 169 -0.74 1.98 -9.33
CA ILE A 169 -0.22 0.61 -9.47
C ILE A 169 -1.29 -0.36 -9.93
N LYS A 170 -2.54 -0.22 -9.43
CA LYS A 170 -3.67 -1.03 -9.92
C LYS A 170 -3.94 -0.76 -11.39
N ALA A 171 -3.93 0.50 -11.81
CA ALA A 171 -4.14 0.87 -13.21
C ALA A 171 -3.04 0.31 -14.12
N GLU A 172 -1.77 0.43 -13.73
CA GLU A 172 -0.64 -0.13 -14.47
C GLU A 172 -0.76 -1.65 -14.67
N LYS A 173 -1.18 -2.39 -13.64
CA LYS A 173 -1.41 -3.84 -13.74
C LYS A 173 -2.54 -4.20 -14.68
N VAL A 174 -3.67 -3.49 -14.58
CA VAL A 174 -4.81 -3.70 -15.50
C VAL A 174 -4.35 -3.43 -16.93
N MET A 175 -3.61 -2.35 -17.16
CA MET A 175 -3.09 -2.02 -18.49
C MET A 175 -2.09 -3.05 -19.01
N GLN A 176 -1.22 -3.58 -18.14
CA GLN A 176 -0.31 -4.67 -18.51
C GLN A 176 -1.09 -5.93 -18.95
N GLY A 177 -2.10 -6.34 -18.17
CA GLY A 177 -2.94 -7.49 -18.52
C GLY A 177 -3.73 -7.27 -19.83
N ILE A 178 -4.22 -6.04 -20.07
CA ILE A 178 -4.85 -5.66 -21.34
C ILE A 178 -3.86 -5.79 -22.50
N GLY A 179 -2.60 -5.36 -22.31
CA GLY A 179 -1.55 -5.52 -23.32
C GLY A 179 -1.33 -6.98 -23.71
N GLU A 180 -1.27 -7.89 -22.72
CA GLU A 180 -1.13 -9.33 -22.98
C GLU A 180 -2.32 -9.92 -23.76
N ILE A 181 -3.55 -9.48 -23.48
CA ILE A 181 -4.76 -9.88 -24.22
C ILE A 181 -4.68 -9.40 -25.67
N ILE A 182 -4.31 -8.12 -25.88
CA ILE A 182 -4.19 -7.53 -27.23
C ILE A 182 -3.17 -8.28 -28.08
N GLU A 183 -2.07 -8.71 -27.49
CA GLU A 183 -0.98 -9.40 -28.20
C GLU A 183 -1.28 -10.86 -28.51
N ASN A 184 -2.07 -11.53 -27.67
CA ASN A 184 -2.21 -12.99 -27.70
C ASN A 184 -3.60 -13.50 -28.08
N GLU A 185 -4.65 -12.65 -28.09
CA GLU A 185 -6.02 -13.06 -28.33
C GLU A 185 -6.62 -12.42 -29.59
N ASP A 186 -7.57 -13.14 -30.24
CA ASP A 186 -8.34 -12.57 -31.36
C ASP A 186 -9.51 -11.71 -30.84
N LEU A 187 -9.43 -10.40 -31.08
CA LEU A 187 -10.39 -9.41 -30.59
C LEU A 187 -11.40 -8.96 -31.63
N LYS A 188 -11.46 -9.59 -32.82
CA LYS A 188 -12.29 -9.12 -33.95
C LYS A 188 -13.76 -8.94 -33.56
N GLU A 189 -14.37 -9.94 -32.94
CA GLU A 189 -15.77 -9.89 -32.54
C GLU A 189 -16.02 -8.75 -31.52
N MET A 190 -15.10 -8.53 -30.59
CA MET A 190 -15.21 -7.46 -29.59
C MET A 190 -15.05 -6.07 -30.22
N ILE A 191 -14.15 -5.96 -31.20
CA ILE A 191 -13.96 -4.72 -31.99
C ILE A 191 -15.25 -4.40 -32.76
N GLU A 192 -15.87 -5.36 -33.45
CA GLU A 192 -17.11 -5.16 -34.19
C GLU A 192 -18.28 -4.70 -33.29
N ILE A 193 -18.35 -5.23 -32.07
CA ILE A 193 -19.34 -4.80 -31.06
C ILE A 193 -19.11 -3.34 -30.67
N ILE A 194 -17.83 -2.98 -30.37
CA ILE A 194 -17.46 -1.62 -29.97
C ILE A 194 -17.71 -0.63 -31.12
N GLU A 195 -17.31 -0.96 -32.35
CA GLU A 195 -17.53 -0.10 -33.53
C GLU A 195 -19.01 0.17 -33.76
N ARG A 196 -19.86 -0.86 -33.62
CA ARG A 196 -21.31 -0.69 -33.71
C ARG A 196 -21.83 0.27 -32.66
N GLN A 197 -21.38 0.12 -31.42
CA GLN A 197 -21.80 0.95 -30.29
C GLN A 197 -21.37 2.41 -30.46
N VAL A 198 -20.15 2.64 -30.97
CA VAL A 198 -19.62 3.98 -31.27
C VAL A 198 -20.41 4.65 -32.38
N ASN A 199 -20.85 3.89 -33.41
CA ASN A 199 -21.62 4.44 -34.50
C ASN A 199 -23.07 4.79 -34.10
N ASP A 200 -23.61 4.13 -33.10
CA ASP A 200 -24.98 4.29 -32.62
C ASP A 200 -25.13 5.32 -31.49
N ALA A 201 -24.04 5.81 -30.91
CA ALA A 201 -24.03 6.70 -29.75
C ALA A 201 -23.02 7.85 -29.86
N ASP A 202 -23.22 8.90 -29.05
CA ASP A 202 -22.38 10.10 -29.03
C ASP A 202 -21.11 9.95 -28.13
N TYR A 203 -20.49 8.77 -28.08
CA TYR A 203 -19.25 8.56 -27.36
C TYR A 203 -18.23 7.81 -28.20
N THR A 204 -16.95 7.98 -27.87
CA THR A 204 -15.82 7.44 -28.61
C THR A 204 -15.38 6.07 -28.08
N ALA A 205 -14.57 5.34 -28.85
CA ALA A 205 -13.89 4.13 -28.35
C ALA A 205 -13.02 4.41 -27.12
N MET A 206 -12.50 5.63 -26.98
CA MET A 206 -11.74 6.05 -25.81
C MET A 206 -12.62 6.16 -24.57
N ASP A 207 -13.86 6.67 -24.71
CA ASP A 207 -14.82 6.74 -23.61
C ASP A 207 -15.19 5.34 -23.13
N ILE A 208 -15.39 4.40 -24.06
CA ILE A 208 -15.66 2.99 -23.74
C ILE A 208 -14.45 2.37 -23.02
N ALA A 209 -13.22 2.58 -23.52
CA ALA A 209 -12.02 2.08 -22.89
C ALA A 209 -11.84 2.65 -21.47
N ALA A 210 -12.08 3.94 -21.28
CA ALA A 210 -12.02 4.59 -19.96
C ALA A 210 -13.07 4.02 -19.00
N ALA A 211 -14.29 3.75 -19.49
CA ALA A 211 -15.35 3.13 -18.70
C ALA A 211 -14.99 1.70 -18.27
N PHE A 212 -14.43 0.89 -19.17
CA PHE A 212 -13.93 -0.45 -18.86
C PHE A 212 -12.78 -0.42 -17.86
N LEU A 213 -11.83 0.51 -18.01
CA LEU A 213 -10.75 0.70 -17.05
C LEU A 213 -11.31 1.06 -15.67
N LYS A 214 -12.24 2.00 -15.59
CA LYS A 214 -12.93 2.38 -14.34
C LYS A 214 -13.64 1.18 -13.72
N GLN A 215 -14.30 0.36 -14.50
CA GLN A 215 -14.97 -0.86 -14.03
C GLN A 215 -13.97 -1.90 -13.53
N ALA A 216 -12.85 -2.11 -14.23
CA ALA A 216 -11.80 -3.05 -13.86
C ALA A 216 -11.07 -2.64 -12.57
N LEU A 217 -10.90 -1.34 -12.34
CA LEU A 217 -10.33 -0.80 -11.11
C LEU A 217 -11.30 -0.91 -9.91
N GLY A 218 -12.58 -1.15 -10.14
CA GLY A 218 -13.60 -1.22 -9.11
C GLY A 218 -13.88 0.16 -8.48
N GLN A 219 -14.27 0.17 -7.19
CA GLN A 219 -14.44 1.41 -6.42
C GLN A 219 -13.12 2.02 -5.93
N VAL A 220 -12.01 1.78 -6.61
CA VAL A 220 -10.81 2.59 -6.40
C VAL A 220 -11.16 3.97 -6.95
N SER A 221 -11.59 4.85 -6.08
CA SER A 221 -11.81 6.24 -6.42
C SER A 221 -10.48 6.82 -6.86
N LEU A 222 -10.36 7.12 -8.15
CA LEU A 222 -9.41 8.12 -8.66
C LEU A 222 -9.92 9.54 -8.30
N GLU A 223 -11.08 9.60 -7.66
CA GLU A 223 -11.53 10.80 -6.99
C GLU A 223 -10.59 10.99 -5.83
N ASN A 224 -9.86 12.09 -5.85
CA ASN A 224 -9.15 12.61 -4.71
C ASN A 224 -9.97 12.28 -3.47
N ASP A 225 -9.56 11.28 -2.69
CA ASP A 225 -9.85 11.26 -1.29
C ASP A 225 -9.18 12.54 -0.76
N HIS A 226 -9.86 13.64 -0.96
CA HIS A 226 -9.84 14.67 0.02
C HIS A 226 -10.31 13.94 1.26
N ASP A 227 -9.30 13.43 1.98
CA ASP A 227 -9.44 13.07 3.37
C ASP A 227 -10.41 14.10 3.97
N ASN A 228 -11.67 13.68 4.21
CA ASN A 228 -12.63 14.44 4.99
C ASN A 228 -12.28 14.40 6.49
N GLY A 229 -11.01 14.28 6.84
CA GLY A 229 -10.44 15.05 7.89
C GLY A 229 -10.47 16.48 7.35
N GLU A 230 -11.33 17.30 7.89
CA GLU A 230 -11.30 18.74 7.70
C GLU A 230 -9.83 19.13 7.54
N ILE A 231 -9.41 19.36 6.28
CA ILE A 231 -8.15 20.05 6.04
C ILE A 231 -8.47 21.38 6.66
N ASP A 232 -7.90 21.58 7.82
CA ASP A 232 -7.90 22.89 8.46
C ASP A 232 -7.15 23.81 7.48
N TRP A 233 -7.92 24.38 6.57
CA TRP A 233 -7.43 25.32 5.56
C TRP A 233 -6.81 26.53 6.22
N ASP A 234 -7.11 26.75 7.52
CA ASP A 234 -6.50 27.77 8.35
C ASP A 234 -5.10 27.36 8.85
N ASN A 235 -4.68 26.09 8.69
CA ASN A 235 -3.39 25.58 9.17
C ASN A 235 -2.54 24.92 8.06
N THR A 236 -2.55 25.44 6.85
CA THR A 236 -1.70 24.99 5.74
C THR A 236 -0.22 25.32 5.93
N GLY A 237 0.14 26.00 7.05
CA GLY A 237 1.48 26.55 7.28
C GLY A 237 1.76 27.79 6.41
N ALA A 238 0.73 28.33 5.77
CA ALA A 238 0.79 29.64 5.14
C ALA A 238 0.57 30.75 6.18
N GLU A 239 1.15 31.92 5.97
CA GLU A 239 0.86 33.09 6.76
C GLU A 239 -0.59 33.56 6.56
N GLU A 240 -1.17 34.24 7.56
CA GLU A 240 -2.56 34.71 7.52
C GLU A 240 -2.83 35.53 6.26
N GLY A 241 -3.83 35.13 5.46
CA GLY A 241 -4.16 35.74 4.17
C GLY A 241 -3.33 35.27 2.98
N MET A 242 -2.50 34.25 3.14
CA MET A 242 -1.71 33.63 2.08
C MET A 242 -2.21 32.23 1.74
N VAL A 243 -1.93 31.76 0.52
CA VAL A 243 -2.21 30.39 0.04
C VAL A 243 -0.90 29.70 -0.24
N ARG A 244 -0.70 28.49 0.27
CA ARG A 244 0.48 27.69 -0.03
C ARG A 244 0.31 26.94 -1.33
N LEU A 245 1.21 27.18 -2.29
CA LEU A 245 1.22 26.50 -3.59
C LEU A 245 2.22 25.36 -3.59
N PHE A 246 1.82 24.22 -4.14
CA PHE A 246 2.70 23.11 -4.47
C PHE A 246 3.04 23.16 -5.96
N ILE A 247 4.34 23.10 -6.28
CA ILE A 247 4.84 23.13 -7.66
C ILE A 247 5.69 21.87 -7.87
N ASN A 248 5.32 21.04 -8.83
CA ASN A 248 6.01 19.79 -9.14
C ASN A 248 7.30 20.02 -9.96
N ILE A 249 8.13 20.97 -9.52
CA ILE A 249 9.46 21.31 -10.06
C ILE A 249 10.40 21.55 -8.87
N GLY A 250 11.60 21.00 -8.91
CA GLY A 250 12.56 21.10 -7.83
C GLY A 250 13.99 21.33 -8.28
N LYS A 251 14.95 21.19 -7.37
CA LYS A 251 16.39 21.42 -7.64
C LYS A 251 16.94 20.56 -8.78
N LYS A 252 16.40 19.33 -8.98
CA LYS A 252 16.81 18.43 -10.06
C LYS A 252 16.48 18.95 -11.44
N ASP A 253 15.48 19.81 -11.54
CA ASP A 253 15.06 20.44 -12.80
C ASP A 253 15.91 21.66 -13.16
N ARG A 254 16.96 21.94 -12.37
CA ARG A 254 17.90 23.06 -12.54
C ARG A 254 17.24 24.44 -12.45
N VAL A 255 16.11 24.53 -11.78
CA VAL A 255 15.36 25.76 -11.54
C VAL A 255 15.83 26.41 -10.23
N LYS A 256 15.89 27.72 -10.18
CA LYS A 256 16.24 28.50 -8.99
C LYS A 256 14.99 29.16 -8.38
N PRO A 257 15.01 29.50 -7.09
CA PRO A 257 13.87 30.20 -6.46
C PRO A 257 13.42 31.47 -7.21
N GLY A 258 14.39 32.20 -7.82
CA GLY A 258 14.07 33.38 -8.63
C GLY A 258 13.29 33.08 -9.91
N ASP A 259 13.46 31.90 -10.49
CA ASP A 259 12.73 31.47 -11.70
C ASP A 259 11.26 31.17 -11.33
N ILE A 260 11.05 30.52 -10.17
CA ILE A 260 9.71 30.25 -9.63
C ILE A 260 9.00 31.58 -9.31
N LEU A 261 9.69 32.50 -8.63
CA LEU A 261 9.17 33.85 -8.33
C LEU A 261 8.77 34.59 -9.60
N GLY A 262 9.65 34.57 -10.61
CA GLY A 262 9.42 35.21 -11.90
C GLY A 262 8.24 34.63 -12.65
N ALA A 263 8.07 33.29 -12.64
CA ALA A 263 6.94 32.62 -13.24
C ALA A 263 5.61 32.97 -12.55
N ILE A 264 5.56 32.90 -11.22
CA ILE A 264 4.35 33.25 -10.47
C ILE A 264 3.97 34.71 -10.71
N ALA A 265 4.92 35.65 -10.57
CA ALA A 265 4.66 37.06 -10.77
C ALA A 265 4.27 37.39 -12.22
N GLY A 266 4.91 36.75 -13.20
CA GLY A 266 4.63 36.95 -14.62
C GLY A 266 3.25 36.44 -15.06
N GLU A 267 2.88 35.23 -14.65
CA GLU A 267 1.62 34.61 -15.03
C GLU A 267 0.41 35.18 -14.25
N SER A 268 0.60 35.50 -12.97
CA SER A 268 -0.49 36.02 -12.13
C SER A 268 -0.68 37.54 -12.21
N GLY A 269 0.33 38.25 -12.70
CA GLY A 269 0.37 39.74 -12.62
C GLY A 269 0.54 40.29 -11.23
N MET A 270 0.82 39.46 -10.22
CA MET A 270 1.04 39.87 -8.84
C MET A 270 2.45 40.47 -8.64
N PRO A 271 2.58 41.50 -7.84
CA PRO A 271 3.90 41.97 -7.43
C PRO A 271 4.66 40.89 -6.69
N GLY A 272 5.90 40.58 -7.07
CA GLY A 272 6.73 39.53 -6.46
C GLY A 272 6.91 39.65 -4.93
N LYS A 273 6.72 40.84 -4.37
CA LYS A 273 6.72 41.08 -2.91
C LYS A 273 5.57 40.46 -2.14
N LEU A 274 4.53 40.01 -2.86
CA LEU A 274 3.37 39.27 -2.30
C LEU A 274 3.57 37.75 -2.32
N VAL A 275 4.68 37.27 -2.90
CA VAL A 275 5.07 35.87 -2.86
C VAL A 275 5.88 35.64 -1.58
N GLY A 276 5.46 34.67 -0.77
CA GLY A 276 6.09 34.33 0.50
C GLY A 276 7.40 33.54 0.35
N ALA A 277 7.71 32.74 1.34
CA ALA A 277 8.89 31.88 1.31
C ALA A 277 8.80 30.83 0.20
N ILE A 278 9.92 30.56 -0.49
CA ILE A 278 10.02 29.53 -1.53
C ILE A 278 10.87 28.38 -1.00
N ASP A 279 10.24 27.31 -0.57
CA ASP A 279 10.88 26.11 -0.04
C ASP A 279 11.12 25.10 -1.15
N MET A 280 12.34 25.05 -1.68
CA MET A 280 12.68 24.19 -2.80
C MET A 280 13.31 22.89 -2.36
N TYR A 281 12.68 21.78 -2.72
CA TYR A 281 13.15 20.41 -2.54
C TYR A 281 13.73 19.82 -3.84
N ASP A 282 14.15 18.57 -3.82
CA ASP A 282 14.80 17.93 -4.98
C ASP A 282 13.87 17.81 -6.20
N LYS A 283 12.58 17.49 -5.97
CA LYS A 283 11.60 17.21 -7.02
C LYS A 283 10.38 18.14 -7.01
N TYR A 284 10.23 18.97 -6.00
CA TYR A 284 9.07 19.85 -5.84
C TYR A 284 9.44 21.10 -5.05
N THR A 285 8.57 22.10 -5.10
CA THR A 285 8.72 23.38 -4.41
C THR A 285 7.39 23.77 -3.75
N PHE A 286 7.45 24.28 -2.53
CA PHE A 286 6.35 25.00 -1.91
C PHE A 286 6.61 26.50 -1.94
N VAL A 287 5.53 27.27 -2.18
CA VAL A 287 5.57 28.73 -2.23
C VAL A 287 4.42 29.30 -1.42
#